data_129e01a7653bd7d92dd9739dcd0a0cc9
#
_entry.id   129e01a7653bd7d92dd9739dcd0a0cc9
#
_cell.length_a   1.000
_cell.length_b   1.000
_cell.length_c   1.000
_cell.angle_alpha   90.00
_cell.angle_beta   90.00
_cell.angle_gamma   90.00
#
_symmetry.space_group_name_H-M   'P 1'
#
loop_
_entity.id
_entity.type
_entity.pdbx_description
1 polymer ?
#
loop_
_entity_poly.entity_id
_entity_poly.type
_entity_poly.pdbx_seq_one_letter_code
_entity_poly.pdbx_strand_id
1 'polypeptide(L)'
;MRPRDLSEVAGPPDLVGEASFLARAIASDRVPSLVFWGPPGSGKTTLARIIAAKTKARFLAFSAVVSGIKEIKAVMEEASRARRRGRRTLLFVDEIHRFNRAQQDAFLPFVEAGDIVLVGATTENPSFELNGALLSRLRVIILPALTEEDLILLMKRALADPTRGLNAQVTADEDAFEWLGRFADGDARRALTALEAAAAQLLSERDLRISSRGYPAQAARSTREGGAPASSPSEEISSGSSDAPKLTVAVLEELFKRKVLLYDKAGEEHFNIISALHKSLRDSDVDASLYWLARMLEAGEDPLYVARRLVRFASEDVGLADAGALTLAVAAKEAVHFIGMPEGALALAEITVYLALAPKSNALYVAYGEAADDVRERPNLPPPLAIRNAPTKLMKDSGYGKGYRYAHDLPEKTAGLSCLPDALEGRNYYRPSGEGREKALKERAEAIRALRARLKKK
;
A
#
# COMPACT_ATOMS: atom_id res chain seq x y z
N MET A 1 -21.72 -5.80 -8.65
CA MET A 1 -22.05 -4.37 -8.45
C MET A 1 -21.00 -3.37 -8.99
N ARG A 2 -20.34 -3.61 -10.11
CA ARG A 2 -19.43 -2.57 -10.68
C ARG A 2 -20.22 -1.41 -11.25
N PRO A 3 -19.88 -0.13 -10.90
CA PRO A 3 -20.46 1.06 -11.49
C PRO A 3 -20.31 1.10 -13.01
N ARG A 4 -21.36 1.57 -13.71
CA ARG A 4 -21.42 1.74 -15.17
C ARG A 4 -21.32 3.18 -15.60
N ASP A 5 -21.55 4.09 -14.66
CA ASP A 5 -21.48 5.54 -14.86
C ASP A 5 -20.75 6.21 -13.69
N LEU A 6 -20.26 7.43 -13.90
CA LEU A 6 -19.63 8.22 -12.83
C LEU A 6 -20.58 8.50 -11.67
N SER A 7 -21.86 8.68 -11.92
CA SER A 7 -22.88 8.90 -10.89
C SER A 7 -23.10 7.70 -9.96
N GLU A 8 -22.69 6.49 -10.39
CA GLU A 8 -22.73 5.30 -9.56
C GLU A 8 -21.48 5.11 -8.71
N VAL A 9 -20.40 5.84 -9.01
CA VAL A 9 -19.13 5.72 -8.30
C VAL A 9 -19.20 6.46 -6.98
N ALA A 10 -18.90 5.78 -5.87
CA ALA A 10 -18.74 6.40 -4.58
C ALA A 10 -17.36 7.10 -4.50
N GLY A 11 -17.30 8.23 -3.82
CA GLY A 11 -16.08 9.01 -3.62
C GLY A 11 -16.31 10.51 -3.66
N PRO A 12 -15.25 11.32 -3.47
CA PRO A 12 -15.37 12.77 -3.38
C PRO A 12 -15.98 13.42 -4.63
N PRO A 13 -16.89 14.39 -4.47
CA PRO A 13 -17.58 15.05 -5.59
C PRO A 13 -16.65 15.76 -6.58
N ASP A 14 -15.51 16.24 -6.14
CA ASP A 14 -14.48 16.86 -6.98
C ASP A 14 -13.79 15.86 -7.93
N LEU A 15 -13.84 14.57 -7.62
CA LEU A 15 -13.29 13.50 -8.46
C LEU A 15 -14.34 12.89 -9.40
N VAL A 16 -15.54 12.58 -8.88
CA VAL A 16 -16.57 11.81 -9.59
C VAL A 16 -17.84 12.59 -9.91
N GLY A 17 -18.01 13.79 -9.36
CA GLY A 17 -19.17 14.65 -9.61
C GLY A 17 -19.22 15.19 -11.04
N GLU A 18 -20.38 15.70 -11.46
CA GLU A 18 -20.63 16.22 -12.83
C GLU A 18 -19.67 17.35 -13.24
N ALA A 19 -19.24 18.19 -12.30
CA ALA A 19 -18.27 19.26 -12.52
C ALA A 19 -16.81 18.83 -12.43
N SER A 20 -16.55 17.55 -12.17
CA SER A 20 -15.19 17.02 -12.01
C SER A 20 -14.38 17.08 -13.31
N PHE A 21 -13.06 17.03 -13.17
CA PHE A 21 -12.18 16.93 -14.33
C PHE A 21 -12.49 15.69 -15.18
N LEU A 22 -12.74 14.53 -14.56
CA LEU A 22 -13.04 13.30 -15.27
C LEU A 22 -14.36 13.40 -16.04
N ALA A 23 -15.41 13.94 -15.43
CA ALA A 23 -16.70 14.13 -16.10
C ALA A 23 -16.55 15.01 -17.36
N ARG A 24 -15.84 16.13 -17.26
CA ARG A 24 -15.59 17.03 -18.41
C ARG A 24 -14.73 16.37 -19.48
N ALA A 25 -13.69 15.65 -19.11
CA ALA A 25 -12.81 14.95 -20.06
C ALA A 25 -13.56 13.85 -20.84
N ILE A 26 -14.44 13.13 -20.15
CA ILE A 26 -15.29 12.09 -20.74
C ILE A 26 -16.34 12.74 -21.67
N ALA A 27 -17.05 13.77 -21.21
CA ALA A 27 -18.09 14.45 -21.98
C ALA A 27 -17.55 15.08 -23.28
N SER A 28 -16.32 15.62 -23.24
CA SER A 28 -15.63 16.15 -24.41
C SER A 28 -14.95 15.11 -25.29
N ASP A 29 -14.99 13.83 -24.90
CA ASP A 29 -14.23 12.74 -25.52
C ASP A 29 -12.72 13.04 -25.66
N ARG A 30 -12.15 13.79 -24.70
CA ARG A 30 -10.73 14.23 -24.68
C ARG A 30 -10.06 13.86 -23.35
N VAL A 31 -9.98 12.56 -23.08
CA VAL A 31 -9.28 12.08 -21.90
C VAL A 31 -7.78 12.10 -22.18
N PRO A 32 -6.97 12.79 -21.36
CA PRO A 32 -5.51 12.75 -21.47
C PRO A 32 -4.97 11.44 -20.88
N SER A 33 -3.70 11.17 -21.12
CA SER A 33 -2.99 10.11 -20.38
C SER A 33 -2.93 10.46 -18.90
N LEU A 34 -3.22 9.46 -18.03
CA LEU A 34 -3.33 9.68 -16.60
C LEU A 34 -2.93 8.43 -15.80
N VAL A 35 -2.66 8.62 -14.51
CA VAL A 35 -2.45 7.52 -13.57
C VAL A 35 -3.34 7.72 -12.34
N PHE A 36 -4.11 6.68 -12.01
CA PHE A 36 -4.87 6.60 -10.77
C PHE A 36 -4.00 6.05 -9.66
N TRP A 37 -3.83 6.82 -8.62
CA TRP A 37 -3.10 6.44 -7.42
C TRP A 37 -4.03 6.39 -6.21
N GLY A 38 -4.02 5.29 -5.48
CA GLY A 38 -4.81 5.14 -4.26
C GLY A 38 -4.84 3.70 -3.74
N PRO A 39 -5.41 3.46 -2.56
CA PRO A 39 -5.45 2.16 -1.91
C PRO A 39 -6.24 1.12 -2.72
N PRO A 40 -6.13 -0.17 -2.40
CA PRO A 40 -7.00 -1.21 -2.96
C PRO A 40 -8.48 -0.85 -2.77
N GLY A 41 -9.33 -1.27 -3.71
CA GLY A 41 -10.78 -1.05 -3.59
C GLY A 41 -11.28 0.37 -3.83
N SER A 42 -10.42 1.38 -4.01
CA SER A 42 -10.80 2.80 -4.25
C SER A 42 -11.42 3.09 -5.64
N GLY A 43 -11.61 2.08 -6.48
CA GLY A 43 -12.31 2.25 -7.77
C GLY A 43 -11.43 2.51 -9.00
N LYS A 44 -10.09 2.45 -8.93
CA LYS A 44 -9.15 2.71 -10.04
C LYS A 44 -9.52 2.00 -11.34
N THR A 45 -9.65 0.68 -11.29
CA THR A 45 -10.01 -0.16 -12.46
C THR A 45 -11.44 0.12 -12.94
N THR A 46 -12.34 0.48 -12.03
CA THR A 46 -13.73 0.84 -12.35
C THR A 46 -13.79 2.14 -13.14
N LEU A 47 -13.10 3.18 -12.68
CA LEU A 47 -13.02 4.46 -13.39
C LEU A 47 -12.40 4.31 -14.78
N ALA A 48 -11.34 3.53 -14.93
CA ALA A 48 -10.75 3.24 -16.24
C ALA A 48 -11.76 2.60 -17.20
N ARG A 49 -12.58 1.67 -16.72
CA ARG A 49 -13.63 1.02 -17.52
C ARG A 49 -14.78 1.96 -17.86
N ILE A 50 -15.18 2.86 -16.94
CA ILE A 50 -16.20 3.88 -17.22
C ILE A 50 -15.69 4.84 -18.32
N ILE A 51 -14.44 5.30 -18.21
CA ILE A 51 -13.81 6.13 -19.25
C ILE A 51 -13.86 5.41 -20.59
N ALA A 52 -13.49 4.13 -20.62
CA ALA A 52 -13.51 3.33 -21.84
C ALA A 52 -14.90 3.17 -22.44
N ALA A 53 -15.91 2.91 -21.61
CA ALA A 53 -17.29 2.72 -22.06
C ALA A 53 -17.96 4.03 -22.56
N LYS A 54 -17.53 5.17 -22.03
CA LYS A 54 -18.10 6.48 -22.35
C LYS A 54 -17.33 7.24 -23.44
N THR A 55 -16.19 6.74 -23.89
CA THR A 55 -15.37 7.34 -24.95
C THR A 55 -15.41 6.49 -26.21
N LYS A 56 -15.13 7.08 -27.37
CA LYS A 56 -15.05 6.38 -28.66
C LYS A 56 -13.72 5.64 -28.87
N ALA A 57 -12.87 5.57 -27.85
CA ALA A 57 -11.57 4.91 -27.91
C ALA A 57 -11.71 3.39 -27.79
N ARG A 58 -10.89 2.65 -28.55
CA ARG A 58 -10.73 1.21 -28.34
C ARG A 58 -10.05 0.97 -26.99
N PHE A 59 -10.68 0.20 -26.11
CA PHE A 59 -10.13 -0.16 -24.80
C PHE A 59 -9.29 -1.42 -24.89
N LEU A 60 -8.06 -1.33 -24.37
CA LEU A 60 -7.16 -2.47 -24.19
C LEU A 60 -6.69 -2.49 -22.73
N ALA A 61 -6.86 -3.62 -22.07
CA ALA A 61 -6.43 -3.78 -20.67
C ALA A 61 -5.20 -4.69 -20.57
N PHE A 62 -4.20 -4.23 -19.87
CA PHE A 62 -2.97 -4.96 -19.56
C PHE A 62 -2.81 -5.11 -18.05
N SER A 63 -2.27 -6.26 -17.66
CA SER A 63 -1.77 -6.45 -16.29
C SER A 63 -0.25 -6.48 -16.32
N ALA A 64 0.37 -5.62 -15.53
CA ALA A 64 1.83 -5.57 -15.40
C ALA A 64 2.44 -6.86 -14.83
N VAL A 65 1.61 -7.70 -14.21
CA VAL A 65 2.03 -8.98 -13.61
C VAL A 65 2.29 -10.06 -14.66
N VAL A 66 1.56 -10.02 -15.79
CA VAL A 66 1.52 -11.13 -16.78
C VAL A 66 2.17 -10.75 -18.11
N SER A 67 2.24 -9.46 -18.45
CA SER A 67 2.59 -9.01 -19.80
C SER A 67 4.08 -8.74 -19.98
N GLY A 68 4.66 -9.40 -20.98
CA GLY A 68 6.06 -9.22 -21.38
C GLY A 68 6.27 -8.01 -22.31
N ILE A 69 7.53 -7.57 -22.44
CA ILE A 69 7.91 -6.40 -23.27
C ILE A 69 7.54 -6.56 -24.76
N LYS A 70 7.55 -7.82 -25.27
CA LYS A 70 7.18 -8.13 -26.66
C LYS A 70 5.69 -7.90 -26.92
N GLU A 71 4.83 -8.28 -25.98
CA GLU A 71 3.39 -8.06 -26.07
C GLU A 71 3.04 -6.58 -26.03
N ILE A 72 3.70 -5.84 -25.12
CA ILE A 72 3.55 -4.38 -25.03
C ILE A 72 3.87 -3.73 -26.37
N LYS A 73 5.00 -4.06 -26.99
CA LYS A 73 5.40 -3.50 -28.29
C LYS A 73 4.42 -3.84 -29.40
N ALA A 74 3.95 -5.08 -29.47
CA ALA A 74 2.98 -5.50 -30.50
C ALA A 74 1.67 -4.70 -30.41
N VAL A 75 1.19 -4.49 -29.20
CA VAL A 75 -0.04 -3.70 -28.95
C VAL A 75 0.17 -2.22 -29.26
N MET A 76 1.34 -1.66 -28.95
CA MET A 76 1.69 -0.29 -29.32
C MET A 76 1.69 -0.08 -30.83
N GLU A 77 2.28 -0.98 -31.58
CA GLU A 77 2.29 -0.95 -33.05
C GLU A 77 0.88 -1.08 -33.63
N GLU A 78 0.02 -1.91 -33.03
CA GLU A 78 -1.37 -2.02 -33.42
C GLU A 78 -2.14 -0.70 -33.15
N ALA A 79 -1.90 -0.08 -31.99
CA ALA A 79 -2.49 1.20 -31.65
C ALA A 79 -2.06 2.31 -32.62
N SER A 80 -0.79 2.35 -33.00
CA SER A 80 -0.28 3.29 -34.00
C SER A 80 -0.96 3.10 -35.36
N ARG A 81 -1.14 1.83 -35.81
CA ARG A 81 -1.90 1.51 -37.03
C ARG A 81 -3.36 1.93 -36.94
N ALA A 82 -3.99 1.73 -35.77
CA ALA A 82 -5.38 2.15 -35.51
C ALA A 82 -5.51 3.69 -35.55
N ARG A 83 -4.54 4.41 -35.01
CA ARG A 83 -4.51 5.88 -35.00
C ARG A 83 -4.47 6.47 -36.43
N ARG A 84 -3.66 5.88 -37.32
CA ARG A 84 -3.60 6.27 -38.74
C ARG A 84 -4.95 6.13 -39.47
N ARG A 85 -5.83 5.26 -38.94
CA ARG A 85 -7.22 5.05 -39.42
C ARG A 85 -8.25 5.89 -38.65
N GLY A 86 -7.80 6.90 -37.87
CA GLY A 86 -8.66 7.79 -37.08
C GLY A 86 -9.23 7.17 -35.80
N ARG A 87 -8.77 6.00 -35.37
CA ARG A 87 -9.23 5.32 -34.16
C ARG A 87 -8.26 5.54 -33.02
N ARG A 88 -8.75 6.08 -31.89
CA ARG A 88 -7.94 6.23 -30.66
C ARG A 88 -7.92 4.93 -29.87
N THR A 89 -6.81 4.66 -29.20
CA THR A 89 -6.65 3.51 -28.31
C THR A 89 -6.43 4.01 -26.89
N LEU A 90 -7.28 3.56 -25.95
CA LEU A 90 -7.10 3.75 -24.52
C LEU A 90 -6.48 2.47 -23.94
N LEU A 91 -5.25 2.59 -23.48
CA LEU A 91 -4.52 1.49 -22.88
C LEU A 91 -4.59 1.60 -21.36
N PHE A 92 -5.26 0.66 -20.73
CA PHE A 92 -5.28 0.55 -19.27
C PHE A 92 -4.21 -0.41 -18.78
N VAL A 93 -3.37 0.03 -17.85
CA VAL A 93 -2.32 -0.77 -17.22
C VAL A 93 -2.58 -0.84 -15.72
N ASP A 94 -3.01 -2.01 -15.25
CA ASP A 94 -3.17 -2.26 -13.82
C ASP A 94 -1.83 -2.57 -13.16
N GLU A 95 -1.61 -2.02 -11.95
CA GLU A 95 -0.37 -2.13 -11.18
C GLU A 95 0.88 -1.71 -11.98
N ILE A 96 0.80 -0.55 -12.65
CA ILE A 96 1.84 -0.04 -13.57
C ILE A 96 3.23 0.07 -12.91
N HIS A 97 3.31 0.22 -11.59
CA HIS A 97 4.54 0.26 -10.83
C HIS A 97 5.37 -1.05 -10.91
N ARG A 98 4.74 -2.17 -11.27
CA ARG A 98 5.43 -3.46 -11.45
C ARG A 98 6.24 -3.56 -12.75
N PHE A 99 6.05 -2.62 -13.65
CA PHE A 99 6.90 -2.54 -14.84
C PHE A 99 8.27 -1.97 -14.49
N ASN A 100 9.33 -2.62 -14.97
CA ASN A 100 10.68 -2.08 -14.87
C ASN A 100 10.84 -0.83 -15.78
N ARG A 101 11.94 -0.09 -15.57
CA ARG A 101 12.20 1.17 -16.31
C ARG A 101 12.15 1.00 -17.83
N ALA A 102 12.74 -0.09 -18.38
CA ALA A 102 12.73 -0.34 -19.81
C ALA A 102 11.32 -0.62 -20.38
N GLN A 103 10.45 -1.25 -19.58
CA GLN A 103 9.05 -1.44 -19.95
C GLN A 103 8.27 -0.13 -19.90
N GLN A 104 8.53 0.72 -18.90
CA GLN A 104 7.92 2.04 -18.79
C GLN A 104 8.36 2.96 -19.94
N ASP A 105 9.65 2.93 -20.32
CA ASP A 105 10.20 3.69 -21.45
C ASP A 105 9.57 3.28 -22.78
N ALA A 106 9.16 2.03 -22.93
CA ALA A 106 8.52 1.53 -24.16
C ALA A 106 7.19 2.24 -24.48
N PHE A 107 6.51 2.85 -23.49
CA PHE A 107 5.28 3.61 -23.71
C PHE A 107 5.53 5.03 -24.23
N LEU A 108 6.70 5.63 -23.94
CA LEU A 108 6.97 7.04 -24.18
C LEU A 108 6.72 7.47 -25.62
N PRO A 109 7.27 6.80 -26.66
CA PRO A 109 7.09 7.23 -28.05
C PRO A 109 5.62 7.27 -28.47
N PHE A 110 4.80 6.33 -27.97
CA PHE A 110 3.39 6.20 -28.35
C PHE A 110 2.47 7.15 -27.59
N VAL A 111 2.83 7.49 -26.33
CA VAL A 111 2.15 8.52 -25.55
C VAL A 111 2.44 9.90 -26.14
N GLU A 112 3.69 10.19 -26.51
CA GLU A 112 4.12 11.45 -27.12
C GLU A 112 3.48 11.67 -28.50
N ALA A 113 3.43 10.63 -29.34
CA ALA A 113 2.79 10.68 -30.63
C ALA A 113 1.24 10.75 -30.54
N GLY A 114 0.67 10.53 -29.36
CA GLY A 114 -0.77 10.43 -29.15
C GLY A 114 -1.41 9.20 -29.79
N ASP A 115 -0.62 8.18 -30.07
CA ASP A 115 -1.09 6.89 -30.60
C ASP A 115 -1.93 6.14 -29.56
N ILE A 116 -1.61 6.32 -28.29
CA ILE A 116 -2.34 5.80 -27.14
C ILE A 116 -2.69 6.89 -26.14
N VAL A 117 -3.79 6.68 -25.45
CA VAL A 117 -4.10 7.33 -24.17
C VAL A 117 -3.77 6.31 -23.08
N LEU A 118 -2.70 6.54 -22.33
CA LEU A 118 -2.30 5.64 -21.25
C LEU A 118 -3.06 5.96 -19.98
N VAL A 119 -3.75 4.96 -19.42
CA VAL A 119 -4.41 5.04 -18.12
C VAL A 119 -3.75 4.03 -17.18
N GLY A 120 -2.86 4.48 -16.33
CA GLY A 120 -2.21 3.66 -15.32
C GLY A 120 -3.06 3.54 -14.05
N ALA A 121 -2.92 2.44 -13.32
CA ALA A 121 -3.40 2.29 -11.96
C ALA A 121 -2.27 1.77 -11.06
N THR A 122 -2.16 2.33 -9.86
CA THR A 122 -1.15 1.93 -8.88
C THR A 122 -1.63 2.14 -7.44
N THR A 123 -1.18 1.28 -6.54
CA THR A 123 -1.31 1.46 -5.09
C THR A 123 -0.10 2.17 -4.49
N GLU A 124 1.03 2.17 -5.20
CA GLU A 124 2.27 2.79 -4.75
C GLU A 124 2.39 4.24 -5.22
N ASN A 125 3.20 5.04 -4.54
CA ASN A 125 3.39 6.44 -4.92
C ASN A 125 4.07 6.57 -6.29
N PRO A 126 3.38 7.11 -7.31
CA PRO A 126 3.92 7.17 -8.67
C PRO A 126 5.19 8.00 -8.80
N SER A 127 5.47 8.91 -7.87
CA SER A 127 6.70 9.72 -7.88
C SER A 127 7.97 8.91 -7.58
N PHE A 128 7.83 7.76 -6.92
CA PHE A 128 8.95 6.86 -6.63
C PHE A 128 9.04 5.69 -7.61
N GLU A 129 7.90 5.26 -8.13
CA GLU A 129 7.78 4.02 -8.90
C GLU A 129 7.81 4.25 -10.42
N LEU A 130 7.32 5.39 -10.89
CA LEU A 130 7.34 5.70 -12.31
C LEU A 130 8.57 6.53 -12.67
N ASN A 131 9.12 6.28 -13.86
CA ASN A 131 10.21 7.12 -14.35
C ASN A 131 9.73 8.55 -14.62
N GLY A 132 10.59 9.53 -14.38
CA GLY A 132 10.24 10.95 -14.49
C GLY A 132 9.77 11.35 -15.89
N ALA A 133 10.27 10.68 -16.94
CA ALA A 133 9.88 10.96 -18.31
C ALA A 133 8.44 10.53 -18.58
N LEU A 134 8.01 9.37 -18.08
CA LEU A 134 6.64 8.91 -18.20
C LEU A 134 5.71 9.74 -17.31
N LEU A 135 6.09 9.97 -16.06
CA LEU A 135 5.29 10.71 -15.10
C LEU A 135 4.98 12.14 -15.56
N SER A 136 5.94 12.83 -16.21
CA SER A 136 5.74 14.18 -16.74
C SER A 136 4.67 14.28 -17.85
N ARG A 137 4.27 13.14 -18.43
CA ARG A 137 3.25 13.04 -19.50
C ARG A 137 1.92 12.48 -19.01
N LEU A 138 1.85 12.10 -17.74
CA LEU A 138 0.65 11.57 -17.11
C LEU A 138 0.08 12.59 -16.11
N ARG A 139 -1.22 12.74 -16.12
CA ARG A 139 -1.90 13.45 -15.03
C ARG A 139 -2.13 12.48 -13.86
N VAL A 140 -1.59 12.79 -12.70
CA VAL A 140 -1.83 12.01 -11.48
C VAL A 140 -3.20 12.37 -10.92
N ILE A 141 -4.03 11.37 -10.67
CA ILE A 141 -5.32 11.49 -10.00
C ILE A 141 -5.26 10.64 -8.74
N ILE A 142 -5.36 11.31 -7.60
CA ILE A 142 -5.33 10.67 -6.29
C ILE A 142 -6.74 10.23 -5.93
N LEU A 143 -6.91 8.95 -5.63
CA LEU A 143 -8.15 8.37 -5.14
C LEU A 143 -7.95 8.04 -3.66
N PRO A 144 -8.61 8.75 -2.75
CA PRO A 144 -8.56 8.41 -1.32
C PRO A 144 -9.22 7.06 -1.05
N ALA A 145 -8.99 6.50 0.14
CA ALA A 145 -9.83 5.43 0.66
C ALA A 145 -11.29 5.90 0.72
N LEU A 146 -12.21 5.00 0.47
CA LEU A 146 -13.64 5.32 0.59
C LEU A 146 -13.99 5.51 2.07
N THR A 147 -14.88 6.45 2.34
CA THR A 147 -15.37 6.67 3.71
C THR A 147 -16.32 5.55 4.13
N GLU A 148 -16.59 5.45 5.42
CA GLU A 148 -17.57 4.46 5.94
C GLU A 148 -18.96 4.70 5.32
N GLU A 149 -19.35 5.96 5.16
CA GLU A 149 -20.61 6.36 4.52
C GLU A 149 -20.67 5.94 3.04
N ASP A 150 -19.57 6.10 2.30
CA ASP A 150 -19.45 5.65 0.91
C ASP A 150 -19.64 4.13 0.80
N LEU A 151 -19.03 3.37 1.71
CA LEU A 151 -19.13 1.92 1.75
C LEU A 151 -20.55 1.47 2.12
N ILE A 152 -21.17 2.11 3.11
CA ILE A 152 -22.57 1.84 3.51
C ILE A 152 -23.50 2.09 2.32
N LEU A 153 -23.34 3.21 1.64
CA LEU A 153 -24.15 3.52 0.45
C LEU A 153 -23.99 2.46 -0.64
N LEU A 154 -22.75 1.99 -0.91
CA LEU A 154 -22.48 0.93 -1.88
C LEU A 154 -23.14 -0.39 -1.48
N MET A 155 -23.07 -0.77 -0.20
CA MET A 155 -23.68 -1.99 0.32
C MET A 155 -25.21 -1.95 0.28
N LYS A 156 -25.84 -0.82 0.63
CA LYS A 156 -27.29 -0.60 0.52
C LYS A 156 -27.75 -0.73 -0.94
N ARG A 157 -27.01 -0.14 -1.89
CA ARG A 157 -27.26 -0.31 -3.32
C ARG A 157 -27.12 -1.78 -3.76
N ALA A 158 -26.12 -2.49 -3.22
CA ALA A 158 -25.91 -3.90 -3.55
C ALA A 158 -27.01 -4.82 -3.03
N LEU A 159 -27.59 -4.51 -1.88
CA LEU A 159 -28.77 -5.26 -1.38
C LEU A 159 -30.01 -5.01 -2.25
N ALA A 160 -30.25 -3.77 -2.65
CA ALA A 160 -31.48 -3.36 -3.34
C ALA A 160 -31.49 -3.67 -4.84
N ASP A 161 -30.33 -3.67 -5.55
CA ASP A 161 -30.28 -3.80 -7.02
C ASP A 161 -30.78 -5.20 -7.46
N PRO A 162 -31.89 -5.24 -8.28
CA PRO A 162 -32.50 -6.52 -8.65
C PRO A 162 -31.73 -7.29 -9.71
N THR A 163 -30.81 -6.68 -10.42
CA THR A 163 -30.12 -7.26 -11.56
C THR A 163 -28.64 -7.59 -11.31
N ARG A 164 -27.99 -6.79 -10.46
CA ARG A 164 -26.55 -6.88 -10.19
C ARG A 164 -26.26 -7.12 -8.71
N GLY A 165 -27.28 -7.00 -7.86
CA GLY A 165 -27.20 -7.15 -6.41
C GLY A 165 -27.95 -8.36 -5.90
N LEU A 166 -28.35 -8.30 -4.64
CA LEU A 166 -29.02 -9.38 -3.93
C LEU A 166 -30.55 -9.34 -4.04
N ASN A 167 -31.11 -8.40 -4.81
CA ASN A 167 -32.54 -8.26 -5.06
C ASN A 167 -33.40 -8.27 -3.78
N ALA A 168 -32.93 -7.60 -2.74
CA ALA A 168 -33.57 -7.53 -1.43
C ALA A 168 -33.91 -8.90 -0.79
N GLN A 169 -33.23 -9.98 -1.20
CA GLN A 169 -33.45 -11.32 -0.62
C GLN A 169 -33.00 -11.42 0.84
N VAL A 170 -32.16 -10.50 1.28
CA VAL A 170 -31.66 -10.33 2.65
C VAL A 170 -31.89 -8.88 3.04
N THR A 171 -32.27 -8.64 4.28
CA THR A 171 -32.30 -7.31 4.90
C THR A 171 -31.10 -7.17 5.85
N ALA A 172 -30.72 -5.94 6.18
CA ALA A 172 -29.62 -5.68 7.12
C ALA A 172 -29.97 -4.53 8.04
N ASP A 173 -29.56 -4.63 9.30
CA ASP A 173 -29.62 -3.53 10.26
C ASP A 173 -28.57 -2.46 9.94
N GLU A 174 -28.82 -1.24 10.39
CA GLU A 174 -27.88 -0.13 10.21
C GLU A 174 -26.53 -0.44 10.86
N ASP A 175 -26.54 -0.97 12.07
CA ASP A 175 -25.34 -1.40 12.82
C ASP A 175 -24.53 -2.47 12.06
N ALA A 176 -25.21 -3.34 11.30
CA ALA A 176 -24.54 -4.35 10.47
C ALA A 176 -23.81 -3.71 9.28
N PHE A 177 -24.37 -2.66 8.68
CA PHE A 177 -23.67 -1.89 7.64
C PHE A 177 -22.48 -1.13 8.20
N GLU A 178 -22.61 -0.50 9.36
CA GLU A 178 -21.50 0.19 10.05
C GLU A 178 -20.38 -0.80 10.38
N TRP A 179 -20.74 -1.98 10.91
CA TRP A 179 -19.78 -3.04 11.20
C TRP A 179 -19.02 -3.48 9.93
N LEU A 180 -19.74 -3.72 8.82
CA LEU A 180 -19.13 -4.08 7.53
C LEU A 180 -18.30 -2.95 6.95
N GLY A 181 -18.73 -1.69 7.10
CA GLY A 181 -17.96 -0.50 6.66
C GLY A 181 -16.61 -0.42 7.36
N ARG A 182 -16.61 -0.53 8.68
CA ARG A 182 -15.38 -0.60 9.49
C ARG A 182 -14.51 -1.81 9.16
N PHE A 183 -15.12 -2.99 8.99
CA PHE A 183 -14.41 -4.21 8.59
C PHE A 183 -13.73 -4.08 7.23
N ALA A 184 -14.32 -3.36 6.30
CA ALA A 184 -13.82 -3.21 4.93
C ALA A 184 -12.68 -2.19 4.80
N ASP A 185 -12.55 -1.25 5.75
CA ASP A 185 -11.43 -0.31 5.84
C ASP A 185 -11.14 0.41 4.51
N GLY A 186 -12.16 1.10 3.99
CA GLY A 186 -12.04 1.89 2.75
C GLY A 186 -11.98 1.08 1.45
N ASP A 187 -12.03 -0.26 1.50
CA ASP A 187 -12.01 -1.14 0.32
C ASP A 187 -13.43 -1.61 -0.06
N ALA A 188 -13.99 -1.03 -1.13
CA ALA A 188 -15.31 -1.42 -1.65
C ALA A 188 -15.41 -2.89 -2.06
N ARG A 189 -14.33 -3.50 -2.56
CA ARG A 189 -14.32 -4.92 -2.94
C ARG A 189 -14.47 -5.80 -1.72
N ARG A 190 -13.75 -5.46 -0.65
CA ARG A 190 -13.83 -6.17 0.63
C ARG A 190 -15.21 -6.04 1.27
N ALA A 191 -15.81 -4.84 1.26
CA ALA A 191 -17.16 -4.59 1.76
C ALA A 191 -18.20 -5.45 1.03
N LEU A 192 -18.18 -5.41 -0.30
CA LEU A 192 -19.14 -6.15 -1.13
C LEU A 192 -18.96 -7.67 -1.03
N THR A 193 -17.71 -8.16 -0.97
CA THR A 193 -17.44 -9.59 -0.80
C THR A 193 -17.87 -10.10 0.57
N ALA A 194 -17.67 -9.32 1.63
CA ALA A 194 -18.13 -9.68 2.97
C ALA A 194 -19.66 -9.68 3.05
N LEU A 195 -20.32 -8.69 2.47
CA LEU A 195 -21.78 -8.65 2.38
C LEU A 195 -22.35 -9.85 1.60
N GLU A 196 -21.76 -10.20 0.45
CA GLU A 196 -22.17 -11.34 -0.36
C GLU A 196 -22.00 -12.66 0.37
N ALA A 197 -20.89 -12.87 1.07
CA ALA A 197 -20.63 -14.06 1.87
C ALA A 197 -21.64 -14.20 3.01
N ALA A 198 -21.92 -13.12 3.73
CA ALA A 198 -22.88 -13.12 4.82
C ALA A 198 -24.32 -13.38 4.33
N ALA A 199 -24.71 -12.77 3.22
CA ALA A 199 -26.01 -13.00 2.59
C ALA A 199 -26.16 -14.45 2.11
N ALA A 200 -25.14 -15.02 1.46
CA ALA A 200 -25.15 -16.40 0.97
C ALA A 200 -25.36 -17.41 2.12
N GLN A 201 -24.70 -17.19 3.26
CA GLN A 201 -24.89 -18.05 4.42
C GLN A 201 -26.31 -17.98 4.98
N LEU A 202 -26.87 -16.79 5.18
CA LEU A 202 -28.24 -16.61 5.67
C LEU A 202 -29.25 -17.25 4.73
N LEU A 203 -29.07 -17.16 3.42
CA LEU A 203 -29.96 -17.80 2.45
C LEU A 203 -29.84 -19.33 2.51
N SER A 204 -28.64 -19.87 2.65
CA SER A 204 -28.40 -21.31 2.81
C SER A 204 -29.06 -21.85 4.09
N GLU A 205 -28.96 -21.16 5.21
CA GLU A 205 -29.59 -21.54 6.47
C GLU A 205 -31.12 -21.51 6.38
N ARG A 206 -31.69 -20.50 5.70
CA ARG A 206 -33.15 -20.43 5.45
C ARG A 206 -33.62 -21.63 4.64
N ASP A 207 -32.91 -21.98 3.56
CA ASP A 207 -33.31 -23.10 2.68
C ASP A 207 -33.20 -24.44 3.41
N LEU A 208 -32.22 -24.63 4.28
CA LEU A 208 -32.14 -25.81 5.17
C LEU A 208 -33.30 -25.88 6.16
N ARG A 209 -33.71 -24.75 6.75
CA ARG A 209 -34.86 -24.70 7.66
C ARG A 209 -36.18 -25.00 6.95
N ILE A 210 -36.36 -24.53 5.72
CA ILE A 210 -37.55 -24.82 4.91
C ILE A 210 -37.58 -26.31 4.57
N SER A 211 -36.45 -26.87 4.13
CA SER A 211 -36.35 -28.31 3.80
C SER A 211 -36.62 -29.22 4.99
N SER A 212 -36.18 -28.85 6.19
CA SER A 212 -36.41 -29.62 7.42
C SER A 212 -37.85 -29.52 7.93
N ARG A 213 -38.60 -28.47 7.59
CA ARG A 213 -40.03 -28.34 7.91
C ARG A 213 -40.95 -29.13 6.93
N GLY A 214 -40.43 -29.51 5.77
CA GLY A 214 -41.20 -30.19 4.72
C GLY A 214 -41.28 -31.72 4.82
N TYR A 215 -40.70 -32.36 5.85
CA TYR A 215 -40.87 -33.78 6.10
C TYR A 215 -41.78 -34.01 7.30
N PRO A 216 -43.11 -34.29 7.13
CA PRO A 216 -43.90 -34.86 8.20
C PRO A 216 -43.32 -36.25 8.46
N ALA A 217 -42.92 -36.50 9.71
CA ALA A 217 -42.53 -37.81 10.18
C ALA A 217 -43.66 -38.82 9.90
N GLN A 218 -43.52 -39.65 8.87
CA GLN A 218 -44.32 -40.85 8.75
C GLN A 218 -43.81 -41.82 9.81
N ALA A 219 -44.37 -41.67 11.01
CA ALA A 219 -44.21 -42.64 12.08
C ALA A 219 -45.40 -43.60 12.09
N ALA A 220 -45.11 -44.87 11.94
CA ALA A 220 -45.81 -46.03 12.47
C ALA A 220 -47.34 -46.08 12.28
N ARG A 221 -47.75 -46.77 11.24
CA ARG A 221 -49.05 -47.41 11.20
C ARG A 221 -49.11 -48.54 12.23
N SER A 222 -49.89 -48.35 13.30
CA SER A 222 -50.53 -49.45 14.01
C SER A 222 -52.01 -49.36 13.76
N THR A 223 -52.53 -50.44 13.28
CA THR A 223 -53.93 -50.77 13.03
C THR A 223 -54.87 -50.46 14.18
N ARG A 224 -56.01 -49.77 13.89
CA ARG A 224 -57.33 -50.15 14.35
C ARG A 224 -58.46 -49.31 13.76
N GLU A 225 -59.52 -49.98 13.50
CA GLU A 225 -60.80 -49.69 12.81
C GLU A 225 -61.65 -48.54 13.41
N GLY A 226 -62.42 -47.94 12.48
CA GLY A 226 -63.82 -47.55 12.78
C GLY A 226 -64.07 -46.07 13.09
N GLY A 227 -64.89 -45.41 12.25
CA GLY A 227 -65.64 -44.22 12.65
C GLY A 227 -65.73 -43.13 11.54
N ALA A 228 -66.93 -42.85 11.12
CA ALA A 228 -67.37 -42.00 10.01
C ALA A 228 -67.10 -40.49 10.18
N PRO A 229 -67.41 -39.63 9.19
CA PRO A 229 -66.63 -38.40 8.84
C PRO A 229 -67.15 -37.17 9.62
N ALA A 230 -66.22 -36.31 10.01
CA ALA A 230 -66.56 -34.97 10.49
C ALA A 230 -65.79 -33.96 9.69
N SER A 231 -66.56 -33.04 9.13
CA SER A 231 -66.29 -31.70 8.60
C SER A 231 -64.86 -31.15 8.63
N SER A 232 -64.41 -30.77 7.46
CA SER A 232 -63.22 -29.94 7.22
C SER A 232 -63.34 -28.54 7.84
N PRO A 233 -62.32 -28.08 8.58
CA PRO A 233 -62.10 -26.66 8.74
C PRO A 233 -61.18 -26.22 7.54
N SER A 234 -61.70 -25.27 6.79
CA SER A 234 -60.92 -24.45 5.86
C SER A 234 -59.87 -23.68 6.67
N GLU A 235 -58.64 -24.19 6.68
CA GLU A 235 -57.51 -23.38 7.11
C GLU A 235 -57.26 -22.32 6.05
N GLU A 236 -57.61 -21.10 6.39
CA GLU A 236 -57.14 -19.91 5.72
C GLU A 236 -55.59 -19.95 5.67
N ILE A 237 -55.08 -20.10 4.47
CA ILE A 237 -53.65 -19.85 4.19
C ILE A 237 -53.44 -18.35 4.39
N SER A 238 -53.12 -17.96 5.62
CA SER A 238 -52.61 -16.63 5.90
C SER A 238 -51.37 -16.42 5.01
N SER A 239 -51.48 -15.47 4.09
CA SER A 239 -50.40 -14.94 3.26
C SER A 239 -49.20 -14.68 4.17
N GLY A 240 -48.17 -15.55 4.08
CA GLY A 240 -46.95 -15.43 4.82
C GLY A 240 -46.27 -14.10 4.53
N SER A 241 -46.03 -13.34 5.56
CA SER A 241 -45.08 -12.23 5.54
C SER A 241 -43.78 -12.73 4.95
N SER A 242 -43.26 -12.01 3.97
CA SER A 242 -41.96 -12.26 3.37
C SER A 242 -40.86 -11.99 4.41
N ASP A 243 -40.54 -12.96 5.21
CA ASP A 243 -39.52 -12.87 6.25
C ASP A 243 -38.16 -13.09 5.58
N ALA A 244 -37.68 -12.04 4.90
CA ALA A 244 -36.33 -12.03 4.35
C ALA A 244 -35.35 -12.16 5.54
N PRO A 245 -34.38 -13.07 5.47
CA PRO A 245 -33.40 -13.23 6.55
C PRO A 245 -32.66 -11.92 6.78
N LYS A 246 -32.45 -11.63 8.06
CA LYS A 246 -31.89 -10.34 8.49
C LYS A 246 -30.45 -10.47 8.92
N LEU A 247 -29.58 -9.67 8.30
CA LEU A 247 -28.19 -9.55 8.66
C LEU A 247 -28.04 -8.64 9.88
N THR A 248 -27.51 -9.19 10.97
CA THR A 248 -27.27 -8.50 12.24
C THR A 248 -25.77 -8.57 12.58
N VAL A 249 -25.31 -7.72 13.50
CA VAL A 249 -23.93 -7.75 14.00
C VAL A 249 -23.57 -9.13 14.55
N ALA A 250 -24.48 -9.78 15.29
CA ALA A 250 -24.23 -11.11 15.86
C ALA A 250 -23.93 -12.17 14.78
N VAL A 251 -24.63 -12.12 13.64
CA VAL A 251 -24.37 -13.00 12.49
C VAL A 251 -23.01 -12.71 11.87
N LEU A 252 -22.65 -11.44 11.76
CA LEU A 252 -21.35 -11.04 11.21
C LEU A 252 -20.20 -11.46 12.13
N GLU A 253 -20.34 -11.26 13.43
CA GLU A 253 -19.36 -11.70 14.41
C GLU A 253 -19.18 -13.22 14.41
N GLU A 254 -20.25 -13.98 14.24
CA GLU A 254 -20.17 -15.43 14.13
C GLU A 254 -19.43 -15.88 12.86
N LEU A 255 -19.74 -15.28 11.72
CA LEU A 255 -19.11 -15.57 10.44
C LEU A 255 -17.64 -15.19 10.38
N PHE A 256 -17.30 -14.08 11.01
CA PHE A 256 -15.96 -13.51 10.95
C PHE A 256 -15.18 -13.66 12.27
N LYS A 257 -15.60 -14.52 13.19
CA LYS A 257 -15.07 -14.80 14.55
C LYS A 257 -13.56 -14.94 14.67
N ARG A 258 -12.83 -15.21 13.60
CA ARG A 258 -11.37 -15.28 13.59
C ARG A 258 -10.67 -13.99 13.15
N LYS A 259 -11.39 -12.89 12.86
CA LYS A 259 -10.78 -11.65 12.31
C LYS A 259 -11.15 -10.36 13.03
N VAL A 260 -11.89 -10.41 14.11
CA VAL A 260 -12.28 -9.20 14.86
C VAL A 260 -11.38 -9.01 16.08
N LEU A 261 -10.11 -8.91 15.86
CA LEU A 261 -9.31 -7.97 16.64
C LEU A 261 -9.55 -6.62 15.93
N LEU A 262 -10.05 -5.65 16.67
CA LEU A 262 -10.21 -4.26 16.21
C LEU A 262 -8.85 -3.74 15.74
N TYR A 263 -8.55 -3.95 14.47
CA TYR A 263 -7.33 -3.48 13.84
C TYR A 263 -7.71 -2.81 12.52
N ASP A 264 -7.80 -1.51 12.61
CA ASP A 264 -7.97 -0.65 11.45
C ASP A 264 -6.60 -0.49 10.77
N LYS A 265 -6.39 -1.19 9.64
CA LYS A 265 -5.10 -1.19 8.91
C LYS A 265 -4.67 0.17 8.36
N ALA A 266 -5.55 1.16 8.32
CA ALA A 266 -5.29 2.50 7.83
C ALA A 266 -5.71 3.59 8.82
N GLY A 267 -6.32 3.24 9.95
CA GLY A 267 -6.84 4.17 10.94
C GLY A 267 -5.89 4.51 12.07
N GLU A 268 -6.39 5.28 13.01
CA GLU A 268 -5.63 5.78 14.16
C GLU A 268 -5.04 4.64 15.02
N GLU A 269 -5.73 3.52 15.13
CA GLU A 269 -5.31 2.38 15.95
C GLU A 269 -4.08 1.66 15.36
N HIS A 270 -3.99 1.53 14.03
CA HIS A 270 -2.81 1.02 13.33
C HIS A 270 -1.55 1.84 13.68
N PHE A 271 -1.66 3.18 13.58
CA PHE A 271 -0.56 4.08 13.93
C PHE A 271 -0.23 4.03 15.42
N ASN A 272 -1.23 3.86 16.28
CA ASN A 272 -1.04 3.77 17.73
C ASN A 272 -0.31 2.48 18.11
N ILE A 273 -0.67 1.33 17.54
CA ILE A 273 -0.04 0.04 17.88
C ILE A 273 1.39 -0.03 17.37
N ILE A 274 1.67 0.38 16.12
CA ILE A 274 3.06 0.42 15.63
C ILE A 274 3.91 1.43 16.39
N SER A 275 3.30 2.57 16.81
CA SER A 275 3.96 3.55 17.67
C SER A 275 4.25 2.98 19.06
N ALA A 276 3.33 2.17 19.63
CA ALA A 276 3.54 1.48 20.89
C ALA A 276 4.69 0.48 20.79
N LEU A 277 4.74 -0.34 19.73
CA LEU A 277 5.87 -1.24 19.48
C LEU A 277 7.20 -0.48 19.44
N HIS A 278 7.30 0.59 18.64
CA HIS A 278 8.53 1.38 18.56
C HIS A 278 8.93 2.05 19.88
N LYS A 279 7.97 2.53 20.67
CA LYS A 279 8.22 3.13 21.98
C LYS A 279 8.70 2.08 22.98
N SER A 280 8.08 0.89 22.99
CA SER A 280 8.52 -0.22 23.84
C SER A 280 9.95 -0.67 23.49
N LEU A 281 10.28 -0.76 22.20
CA LEU A 281 11.64 -1.06 21.73
C LEU A 281 12.66 0.01 22.19
N ARG A 282 12.30 1.30 22.15
CA ARG A 282 13.16 2.40 22.60
C ARG A 282 13.40 2.36 24.11
N ASP A 283 12.36 2.02 24.87
CA ASP A 283 12.43 1.88 26.33
C ASP A 283 13.04 0.56 26.78
N SER A 284 13.43 -0.30 25.82
CA SER A 284 13.99 -1.63 26.09
C SER A 284 13.04 -2.56 26.86
N ASP A 285 11.72 -2.33 26.74
CA ASP A 285 10.68 -3.19 27.30
C ASP A 285 10.43 -4.36 26.33
N VAL A 286 11.06 -5.50 26.63
CA VAL A 286 11.00 -6.70 25.79
C VAL A 286 9.58 -7.28 25.75
N ASP A 287 8.94 -7.37 26.90
CA ASP A 287 7.63 -8.01 27.05
C ASP A 287 6.54 -7.19 26.35
N ALA A 288 6.53 -5.86 26.54
CA ALA A 288 5.64 -4.98 25.80
C ALA A 288 5.90 -5.01 24.29
N SER A 289 7.17 -5.08 23.87
CA SER A 289 7.52 -5.18 22.44
C SER A 289 6.99 -6.46 21.81
N LEU A 290 7.12 -7.61 22.49
CA LEU A 290 6.55 -8.88 22.03
C LEU A 290 5.03 -8.86 22.02
N TYR A 291 4.40 -8.25 23.03
CA TYR A 291 2.94 -8.12 23.10
C TYR A 291 2.39 -7.32 21.92
N TRP A 292 2.99 -6.15 21.63
CA TRP A 292 2.53 -5.32 20.51
C TRP A 292 2.80 -5.96 19.15
N LEU A 293 3.92 -6.68 19.00
CA LEU A 293 4.19 -7.48 17.80
C LEU A 293 3.11 -8.56 17.61
N ALA A 294 2.84 -9.36 18.65
CA ALA A 294 1.85 -10.43 18.59
C ALA A 294 0.47 -9.87 18.27
N ARG A 295 0.07 -8.75 18.92
CA ARG A 295 -1.21 -8.08 18.67
C ARG A 295 -1.35 -7.64 17.22
N MET A 296 -0.29 -7.13 16.57
CA MET A 296 -0.30 -6.77 15.16
C MET A 296 -0.47 -8.00 14.25
N LEU A 297 0.28 -9.06 14.49
CA LEU A 297 0.25 -10.27 13.67
C LEU A 297 -1.09 -11.01 13.80
N GLU A 298 -1.62 -11.17 15.01
CA GLU A 298 -2.94 -11.77 15.27
C GLU A 298 -4.08 -10.95 14.66
N ALA A 299 -3.94 -9.63 14.63
CA ALA A 299 -4.88 -8.74 13.95
C ALA A 299 -4.79 -8.81 12.41
N GLY A 300 -3.84 -9.59 11.86
CA GLY A 300 -3.67 -9.81 10.43
C GLY A 300 -2.92 -8.69 9.72
N GLU A 301 -2.05 -7.95 10.44
CA GLU A 301 -1.13 -7.00 9.81
C GLU A 301 -0.21 -7.71 8.83
N ASP A 302 0.21 -7.01 7.77
CA ASP A 302 1.20 -7.52 6.85
C ASP A 302 2.54 -7.77 7.57
N PRO A 303 3.01 -9.02 7.68
CA PRO A 303 4.28 -9.32 8.34
C PRO A 303 5.47 -8.59 7.73
N LEU A 304 5.44 -8.32 6.43
CA LEU A 304 6.48 -7.55 5.75
C LEU A 304 6.42 -6.06 6.08
N TYR A 305 5.23 -5.53 6.38
CA TYR A 305 5.12 -4.17 6.93
C TYR A 305 5.79 -4.09 8.30
N VAL A 306 5.50 -5.04 9.19
CA VAL A 306 6.14 -5.10 10.52
C VAL A 306 7.67 -5.24 10.37
N ALA A 307 8.14 -6.16 9.54
CA ALA A 307 9.57 -6.34 9.25
C ALA A 307 10.22 -5.03 8.77
N ARG A 308 9.58 -4.30 7.87
CA ARG A 308 10.03 -2.99 7.36
C ARG A 308 10.20 -1.96 8.48
N ARG A 309 9.30 -1.97 9.46
CA ARG A 309 9.37 -1.09 10.63
C ARG A 309 10.52 -1.46 11.56
N LEU A 310 10.79 -2.75 11.75
CA LEU A 310 11.93 -3.24 12.54
C LEU A 310 13.28 -2.94 11.87
N VAL A 311 13.38 -3.08 10.54
CA VAL A 311 14.57 -2.67 9.76
C VAL A 311 14.83 -1.17 9.92
N ARG A 312 13.78 -0.34 9.86
CA ARG A 312 13.90 1.10 10.11
C ARG A 312 14.38 1.37 11.52
N PHE A 313 13.82 0.72 12.54
CA PHE A 313 14.22 0.86 13.94
C PHE A 313 15.70 0.52 14.14
N ALA A 314 16.17 -0.57 13.52
CA ALA A 314 17.57 -0.99 13.58
C ALA A 314 18.52 0.11 13.05
N SER A 315 18.13 0.87 12.04
CA SER A 315 18.95 1.94 11.47
C SER A 315 18.81 3.27 12.23
N GLU A 316 17.60 3.60 12.70
CA GLU A 316 17.26 4.90 13.29
C GLU A 316 17.58 4.97 14.78
N ASP A 317 17.22 3.92 15.54
CA ASP A 317 17.25 3.92 17.00
C ASP A 317 18.41 3.11 17.60
N VAL A 318 18.93 2.11 16.88
CA VAL A 318 20.13 1.35 17.27
C VAL A 318 21.37 1.86 16.56
N GLY A 319 21.28 2.04 15.24
CA GLY A 319 22.35 2.64 14.43
C GLY A 319 23.68 1.93 14.58
N LEU A 320 24.74 2.70 14.78
CA LEU A 320 26.12 2.18 14.93
C LEU A 320 26.46 1.77 16.37
N ALA A 321 25.57 1.93 17.33
CA ALA A 321 25.74 1.36 18.66
C ALA A 321 25.80 -0.18 18.60
N ASP A 322 25.02 -0.77 17.66
CA ASP A 322 25.17 -2.17 17.26
C ASP A 322 24.96 -2.34 15.74
N ALA A 323 26.03 -2.36 14.99
CA ALA A 323 26.01 -2.50 13.54
C ALA A 323 25.44 -3.86 13.05
N GLY A 324 25.33 -4.87 13.91
CA GLY A 324 24.70 -6.15 13.60
C GLY A 324 23.19 -6.08 13.50
N ALA A 325 22.57 -5.13 14.18
CA ALA A 325 21.11 -4.99 14.28
C ALA A 325 20.44 -4.89 12.91
N LEU A 326 20.97 -4.05 12.00
CA LEU A 326 20.42 -3.90 10.64
C LEU A 326 20.52 -5.19 9.83
N THR A 327 21.63 -5.90 9.92
CA THR A 327 21.84 -7.18 9.22
C THR A 327 20.85 -8.23 9.69
N LEU A 328 20.66 -8.36 11.00
CA LEU A 328 19.70 -9.30 11.59
C LEU A 328 18.25 -8.93 11.23
N ALA A 329 17.89 -7.64 11.23
CA ALA A 329 16.56 -7.20 10.84
C ALA A 329 16.25 -7.51 9.36
N VAL A 330 17.25 -7.37 8.46
CA VAL A 330 17.11 -7.76 7.06
C VAL A 330 17.01 -9.27 6.92
N ALA A 331 17.81 -10.05 7.69
CA ALA A 331 17.71 -11.51 7.69
C ALA A 331 16.34 -11.99 8.18
N ALA A 332 15.79 -11.39 9.24
CA ALA A 332 14.44 -11.70 9.71
C ALA A 332 13.36 -11.39 8.63
N LYS A 333 13.48 -10.27 7.93
CA LYS A 333 12.59 -9.93 6.81
C LYS A 333 12.66 -10.99 5.70
N GLU A 334 13.86 -11.45 5.33
CA GLU A 334 14.03 -12.51 4.31
C GLU A 334 13.47 -13.86 4.81
N ALA A 335 13.66 -14.21 6.08
CA ALA A 335 13.09 -15.41 6.66
C ALA A 335 11.56 -15.39 6.59
N VAL A 336 10.91 -14.31 6.97
CA VAL A 336 9.44 -14.14 6.84
C VAL A 336 8.99 -14.31 5.41
N HIS A 337 9.70 -13.69 4.46
CA HIS A 337 9.37 -13.76 3.04
C HIS A 337 9.52 -15.19 2.48
N PHE A 338 10.52 -15.93 2.94
CA PHE A 338 10.83 -17.27 2.45
C PHE A 338 9.96 -18.36 3.10
N ILE A 339 9.75 -18.28 4.43
CA ILE A 339 9.03 -19.30 5.20
C ILE A 339 7.51 -19.04 5.13
N GLY A 340 7.09 -17.76 5.19
CA GLY A 340 5.67 -17.37 5.30
C GLY A 340 5.14 -17.47 6.73
N MET A 341 3.83 -17.22 6.88
CA MET A 341 3.14 -17.30 8.18
C MET A 341 2.37 -18.64 8.27
N PRO A 342 2.23 -19.22 9.46
CA PRO A 342 2.54 -18.63 10.80
C PRO A 342 4.01 -18.79 11.26
N GLU A 343 4.81 -19.67 10.65
CA GLU A 343 6.14 -20.02 11.12
C GLU A 343 7.12 -18.84 11.10
N GLY A 344 6.99 -17.93 10.15
CA GLY A 344 7.77 -16.70 10.04
C GLY A 344 7.60 -15.72 11.20
N ALA A 345 6.56 -15.88 12.03
CA ALA A 345 6.34 -15.03 13.20
C ALA A 345 7.50 -15.09 14.20
N LEU A 346 8.14 -16.26 14.33
CA LEU A 346 9.29 -16.42 15.25
C LEU A 346 10.51 -15.61 14.82
N ALA A 347 10.75 -15.45 13.52
CA ALA A 347 11.83 -14.60 13.04
C ALA A 347 11.57 -13.11 13.38
N LEU A 348 10.30 -12.66 13.35
CA LEU A 348 9.94 -11.32 13.80
C LEU A 348 10.05 -11.17 15.32
N ALA A 349 9.69 -12.19 16.08
CA ALA A 349 9.84 -12.19 17.53
C ALA A 349 11.30 -12.13 17.95
N GLU A 350 12.17 -12.93 17.30
CA GLU A 350 13.62 -12.94 17.56
C GLU A 350 14.24 -11.56 17.34
N ILE A 351 14.00 -10.93 16.20
CA ILE A 351 14.54 -9.59 15.92
C ILE A 351 13.94 -8.53 16.83
N THR A 352 12.68 -8.66 17.25
CA THR A 352 12.04 -7.74 18.20
C THR A 352 12.74 -7.79 19.56
N VAL A 353 12.99 -8.98 20.09
CA VAL A 353 13.76 -9.16 21.35
C VAL A 353 15.17 -8.58 21.22
N TYR A 354 15.84 -8.91 20.12
CA TYR A 354 17.19 -8.41 19.85
C TYR A 354 17.22 -6.87 19.85
N LEU A 355 16.31 -6.23 19.12
CA LEU A 355 16.24 -4.77 19.04
C LEU A 355 15.83 -4.11 20.35
N ALA A 356 14.98 -4.76 21.15
CA ALA A 356 14.64 -4.26 22.49
C ALA A 356 15.87 -4.23 23.41
N LEU A 357 16.74 -5.24 23.36
CA LEU A 357 17.92 -5.37 24.20
C LEU A 357 19.17 -4.69 23.64
N ALA A 358 19.20 -4.34 22.36
CA ALA A 358 20.33 -3.67 21.73
C ALA A 358 20.59 -2.28 22.36
N PRO A 359 21.85 -1.82 22.43
CA PRO A 359 22.16 -0.46 22.83
C PRO A 359 21.55 0.53 21.83
N LYS A 360 21.03 1.66 22.31
CA LYS A 360 20.31 2.66 21.51
C LYS A 360 21.20 3.84 21.15
N SER A 361 21.18 4.23 19.86
CA SER A 361 21.80 5.46 19.40
C SER A 361 21.10 6.00 18.15
N ASN A 362 20.61 7.20 18.23
CA ASN A 362 20.06 7.95 17.08
C ASN A 362 21.09 8.91 16.45
N ALA A 363 22.36 8.82 16.84
CA ALA A 363 23.40 9.76 16.41
C ALA A 363 23.53 9.83 14.88
N LEU A 364 23.37 8.69 14.18
CA LEU A 364 23.39 8.64 12.72
C LEU A 364 22.16 9.33 12.10
N TYR A 365 20.98 9.12 12.67
CA TYR A 365 19.73 9.76 12.21
C TYR A 365 19.82 11.29 12.31
N VAL A 366 20.28 11.79 13.46
CA VAL A 366 20.49 13.23 13.68
C VAL A 366 21.54 13.79 12.72
N ALA A 367 22.68 13.10 12.57
CA ALA A 367 23.74 13.50 11.67
C ALA A 367 23.31 13.64 10.21
N TYR A 368 22.54 12.65 9.73
CA TYR A 368 22.00 12.69 8.36
C TYR A 368 20.95 13.79 8.21
N GLY A 369 20.10 13.99 9.21
CA GLY A 369 19.11 15.07 9.23
C GLY A 369 19.76 16.44 9.09
N GLU A 370 20.77 16.76 9.94
CA GLU A 370 21.52 18.02 9.88
C GLU A 370 22.22 18.22 8.52
N ALA A 371 22.80 17.16 7.96
CA ALA A 371 23.44 17.25 6.64
C ALA A 371 22.41 17.50 5.52
N ALA A 372 21.24 16.87 5.60
CA ALA A 372 20.17 17.07 4.63
C ALA A 372 19.55 18.47 4.73
N ASP A 373 19.47 19.03 5.95
CA ASP A 373 19.03 20.41 6.15
C ASP A 373 20.00 21.43 5.52
N ASP A 374 21.31 21.27 5.73
CA ASP A 374 22.31 22.13 5.09
C ASP A 374 22.21 22.05 3.56
N VAL A 375 21.94 20.87 2.98
CA VAL A 375 21.74 20.71 1.53
C VAL A 375 20.46 21.40 1.06
N ARG A 376 19.38 21.34 1.82
CA ARG A 376 18.11 22.03 1.50
C ARG A 376 18.23 23.55 1.54
N GLU A 377 18.93 24.05 2.55
CA GLU A 377 19.16 25.49 2.71
C GLU A 377 20.11 26.06 1.64
N ARG A 378 21.08 25.25 1.20
CA ARG A 378 22.15 25.65 0.28
C ARG A 378 22.37 24.64 -0.83
N PRO A 379 21.40 24.43 -1.74
CA PRO A 379 21.36 23.28 -2.65
C PRO A 379 22.46 23.25 -3.72
N ASN A 380 23.16 24.37 -3.96
CA ASN A 380 24.09 24.50 -5.08
C ASN A 380 25.55 24.72 -4.66
N LEU A 381 25.94 24.31 -3.44
CA LEU A 381 27.33 24.44 -3.01
C LEU A 381 28.22 23.46 -3.82
N PRO A 382 29.23 23.98 -4.54
CA PRO A 382 30.09 23.13 -5.34
C PRO A 382 31.09 22.35 -4.46
N PRO A 383 31.52 21.15 -4.87
CA PRO A 383 32.63 20.46 -4.21
C PRO A 383 33.89 21.30 -4.24
N PRO A 384 34.75 21.27 -3.21
CA PRO A 384 36.05 21.95 -3.23
C PRO A 384 36.92 21.55 -4.42
N LEU A 385 37.65 22.50 -4.98
CA LEU A 385 38.48 22.28 -6.18
C LEU A 385 39.48 21.13 -6.01
N ALA A 386 40.06 21.00 -4.83
CA ALA A 386 41.04 19.96 -4.52
C ALA A 386 40.51 18.52 -4.72
N ILE A 387 39.20 18.28 -4.50
CA ILE A 387 38.60 16.95 -4.61
C ILE A 387 37.86 16.73 -5.93
N ARG A 388 37.88 17.71 -6.86
CA ARG A 388 37.27 17.53 -8.19
C ARG A 388 38.18 16.76 -9.11
N ASN A 389 37.61 15.84 -9.90
CA ASN A 389 38.37 15.15 -10.94
C ASN A 389 38.72 16.10 -12.08
N ALA A 390 39.94 15.96 -12.62
CA ALA A 390 40.48 16.79 -13.71
C ALA A 390 40.89 15.92 -14.92
N PRO A 391 39.94 15.29 -15.65
CA PRO A 391 40.25 14.42 -16.78
C PRO A 391 40.82 15.17 -18.00
N THR A 392 40.54 16.46 -18.13
CA THR A 392 41.02 17.27 -19.26
C THR A 392 42.08 18.27 -18.85
N LYS A 393 42.90 18.72 -19.82
CA LYS A 393 43.93 19.75 -19.59
C LYS A 393 43.28 21.06 -19.10
N LEU A 394 42.16 21.47 -19.70
CA LEU A 394 41.43 22.67 -19.30
C LEU A 394 41.01 22.62 -17.84
N MET A 395 40.51 21.47 -17.35
CA MET A 395 40.11 21.30 -15.94
C MET A 395 41.33 21.40 -15.01
N LYS A 396 42.49 20.83 -15.40
CA LYS A 396 43.74 20.97 -14.65
C LYS A 396 44.17 22.41 -14.56
N ASP A 397 44.14 23.12 -15.70
CA ASP A 397 44.49 24.55 -15.79
C ASP A 397 43.55 25.42 -14.98
N SER A 398 42.27 24.99 -14.81
CA SER A 398 41.27 25.60 -13.95
C SER A 398 41.42 25.25 -12.46
N GLY A 399 42.45 24.52 -12.07
CA GLY A 399 42.76 24.21 -10.67
C GLY A 399 42.03 22.99 -10.10
N TYR A 400 41.34 22.20 -10.93
CA TYR A 400 40.70 20.96 -10.47
C TYR A 400 41.75 19.93 -10.04
N GLY A 401 41.54 19.33 -8.84
CA GLY A 401 42.46 18.36 -8.26
C GLY A 401 43.77 18.97 -7.71
N LYS A 402 43.94 20.32 -7.77
CA LYS A 402 45.14 20.96 -7.27
C LYS A 402 45.28 20.78 -5.76
N GLY A 403 46.40 20.23 -5.33
CA GLY A 403 46.67 19.95 -3.91
C GLY A 403 46.06 18.65 -3.39
N TYR A 404 45.40 17.87 -4.25
CA TYR A 404 44.94 16.54 -3.86
C TYR A 404 46.10 15.61 -3.55
N ARG A 405 46.05 14.93 -2.40
CA ARG A 405 47.00 13.89 -2.02
C ARG A 405 46.25 12.62 -1.74
N TYR A 406 46.66 11.53 -2.38
CA TYR A 406 46.01 10.25 -2.20
C TYR A 406 46.27 9.69 -0.78
N ALA A 407 45.22 9.52 0.00
CA ALA A 407 45.37 9.18 1.42
C ALA A 407 46.10 7.85 1.68
N HIS A 408 46.00 6.88 0.76
CA HIS A 408 46.66 5.59 0.90
C HIS A 408 48.19 5.65 0.77
N ASP A 409 48.75 6.70 0.08
CA ASP A 409 50.17 6.89 -0.04
C ASP A 409 50.78 7.56 1.20
N LEU A 410 49.96 8.03 2.12
CA LEU A 410 50.39 8.73 3.32
C LEU A 410 50.47 7.78 4.53
N PRO A 411 51.50 7.93 5.37
CA PRO A 411 51.63 7.12 6.60
C PRO A 411 50.38 7.21 7.50
N GLU A 412 49.82 8.38 7.62
CA GLU A 412 48.63 8.67 8.47
C GLU A 412 47.31 8.20 7.85
N LYS A 413 47.33 7.73 6.60
CA LYS A 413 46.13 7.34 5.84
C LYS A 413 45.05 8.45 5.76
N THR A 414 45.47 9.70 5.90
CA THR A 414 44.66 10.90 5.70
C THR A 414 45.51 12.06 5.25
N ALA A 415 45.01 12.89 4.35
CA ALA A 415 45.69 14.08 3.86
C ALA A 415 45.33 15.37 4.61
N GLY A 416 44.36 15.34 5.51
CA GLY A 416 43.88 16.54 6.23
C GLY A 416 43.10 17.52 5.35
N LEU A 417 42.78 17.16 4.09
CA LEU A 417 42.08 18.04 3.16
C LEU A 417 40.66 18.40 3.66
N SER A 418 40.22 19.64 3.42
CA SER A 418 38.83 20.03 3.57
C SER A 418 38.02 19.42 2.42
N CYS A 419 37.04 18.52 2.75
CA CYS A 419 36.20 17.86 1.78
C CYS A 419 34.77 18.40 1.76
N LEU A 420 34.40 19.24 2.72
CA LEU A 420 33.15 19.98 2.70
C LEU A 420 33.28 21.23 1.85
N PRO A 421 32.19 21.74 1.24
CA PRO A 421 32.19 23.08 0.67
C PRO A 421 32.68 24.12 1.67
N ASP A 422 33.35 25.18 1.20
CA ASP A 422 33.96 26.21 2.07
C ASP A 422 32.91 26.85 3.02
N ALA A 423 31.70 27.05 2.54
CA ALA A 423 30.59 27.57 3.35
C ALA A 423 30.14 26.65 4.50
N LEU A 424 30.56 25.39 4.49
CA LEU A 424 30.26 24.38 5.51
C LEU A 424 31.52 23.94 6.26
N GLU A 425 32.61 24.69 6.11
CA GLU A 425 33.84 24.35 6.79
C GLU A 425 33.64 24.37 8.32
N GLY A 426 34.14 23.33 9.00
CA GLY A 426 33.99 23.16 10.44
C GLY A 426 32.69 22.47 10.89
N ARG A 427 31.76 22.18 9.98
CA ARG A 427 30.58 21.38 10.31
C ARG A 427 30.99 20.01 10.83
N ASN A 428 30.32 19.57 11.86
CA ASN A 428 30.48 18.25 12.48
C ASN A 428 29.13 17.61 12.67
N TYR A 429 28.68 16.83 11.68
CA TYR A 429 27.39 16.17 11.69
C TYR A 429 27.39 14.94 12.61
N TYR A 430 28.28 13.99 12.41
CA TYR A 430 28.27 12.75 13.16
C TYR A 430 28.99 12.91 14.50
N ARG A 431 28.21 12.81 15.56
CA ARG A 431 28.62 12.87 16.97
C ARG A 431 28.23 11.56 17.65
N PRO A 432 29.13 10.55 17.65
CA PRO A 432 28.83 9.25 18.24
C PRO A 432 28.39 9.37 19.70
N SER A 433 27.43 8.55 20.11
CA SER A 433 27.05 8.39 21.50
C SER A 433 28.15 7.68 22.31
N GLY A 434 27.92 7.42 23.55
CA GLY A 434 28.82 6.54 24.37
C GLY A 434 28.36 5.11 24.42
N GLU A 435 27.30 4.75 23.70
CA GLU A 435 26.61 3.48 23.82
C GLU A 435 27.18 2.41 22.89
N GLY A 436 27.23 1.18 23.35
CA GLY A 436 27.65 0.03 22.56
C GLY A 436 28.97 0.25 21.84
N ARG A 437 29.02 -0.09 20.55
CA ARG A 437 30.20 0.09 19.68
C ARG A 437 30.52 1.54 19.36
N GLU A 438 29.59 2.47 19.54
CA GLU A 438 29.85 3.89 19.29
C GLU A 438 30.87 4.50 20.25
N LYS A 439 31.09 3.90 21.42
CA LYS A 439 32.19 4.32 22.31
C LYS A 439 33.55 4.28 21.58
N ALA A 440 33.89 3.15 20.96
CA ALA A 440 35.13 3.02 20.20
C ALA A 440 35.15 3.89 18.93
N LEU A 441 34.00 4.07 18.29
CA LEU A 441 33.86 4.96 17.12
C LEU A 441 34.07 6.44 17.52
N LYS A 442 33.63 6.86 18.70
CA LYS A 442 33.84 8.20 19.25
C LYS A 442 35.33 8.49 19.43
N GLU A 443 36.03 7.62 20.14
CA GLU A 443 37.48 7.73 20.36
C GLU A 443 38.22 7.80 18.99
N ARG A 444 37.86 6.94 18.05
CA ARG A 444 38.44 6.93 16.70
C ARG A 444 38.16 8.21 15.94
N ALA A 445 36.91 8.72 15.97
CA ALA A 445 36.52 9.93 15.28
C ALA A 445 37.24 11.16 15.83
N GLU A 446 37.39 11.26 17.16
CA GLU A 446 38.12 12.32 17.82
C GLU A 446 39.62 12.30 17.47
N ALA A 447 40.24 11.13 17.50
CA ALA A 447 41.64 10.95 17.08
C ALA A 447 41.87 11.36 15.63
N ILE A 448 40.99 10.95 14.72
CA ILE A 448 41.08 11.35 13.31
C ILE A 448 40.88 12.86 13.14
N ARG A 449 39.94 13.49 13.82
CA ARG A 449 39.73 14.94 13.78
C ARG A 449 40.96 15.70 14.26
N ALA A 450 41.55 15.31 15.38
CA ALA A 450 42.78 15.90 15.93
C ALA A 450 43.94 15.76 14.92
N LEU A 451 44.11 14.58 14.32
CA LEU A 451 45.12 14.33 13.30
C LEU A 451 44.91 15.22 12.07
N ARG A 452 43.69 15.30 11.54
CA ARG A 452 43.37 16.15 10.38
C ARG A 452 43.62 17.63 10.66
N ALA A 453 43.25 18.12 11.87
CA ALA A 453 43.50 19.48 12.27
C ALA A 453 45.00 19.81 12.34
N ARG A 454 45.84 18.85 12.79
CA ARG A 454 47.31 18.98 12.79
C ARG A 454 47.88 19.01 11.38
N LEU A 455 47.41 18.16 10.48
CA LEU A 455 47.86 18.10 9.09
C LEU A 455 47.46 19.31 8.25
N LYS A 456 46.37 19.98 8.61
CA LYS A 456 45.87 21.20 7.96
C LYS A 456 46.74 22.43 8.31
N LYS A 457 47.42 22.41 9.47
CA LYS A 457 48.31 23.49 9.91
C LYS A 457 49.72 23.39 9.34
N LYS A 458 50.11 22.25 8.76
CA LYS A 458 51.34 22.02 8.03
C LYS A 458 51.17 22.27 6.52
#